data_90e5dc426d7b9bc42866b7c6c57fc8b2
#
_entry.id   90e5dc426d7b9bc42866b7c6c57fc8b2
#
_cell.length_a   1.000
_cell.length_b   1.000
_cell.length_c   1.000
_cell.angle_alpha   90.00
_cell.angle_beta   90.00
_cell.angle_gamma   90.00
#
_symmetry.space_group_name_H-M   'P 1'
#
loop_
_entity.id
_entity.type
_entity.pdbx_description
1 polymer ?
#
loop_
_entity_poly.entity_id
_entity_poly.type
_entity_poly.pdbx_seq_one_letter_code
_entity_poly.pdbx_strand_id
1 'polypeptide(L)'
;MIDFAIEYAKHFIGVPYEWGGDNSQGLDCSGFVGVVLRSVGIMKNSEDLTSREMYDKFKWALTLKPKKGCVVFYGESIHKISHVAFMVDDRHILEAGGGNSKTTTIDVADEQNAMVRARPFNYRFPVAIVDPFYNERKE
;
A
#
# COMPACT_ATOMS: atom_id res chain seq x y z
N MET A 1 17.12 -4.60 1.09
CA MET A 1 15.90 -4.64 0.26
C MET A 1 14.73 -3.89 0.92
N ILE A 2 14.38 -4.21 2.16
CA ILE A 2 13.26 -3.55 2.85
C ILE A 2 13.53 -2.06 3.02
N ASP A 3 14.72 -1.68 3.46
CA ASP A 3 15.06 -0.27 3.68
C ASP A 3 15.04 0.52 2.37
N PHE A 4 15.46 -0.08 1.26
CA PHE A 4 15.33 0.55 -0.06
C PHE A 4 13.86 0.77 -0.41
N ALA A 5 13.01 -0.25 -0.21
CA ALA A 5 11.58 -0.13 -0.50
C ALA A 5 10.94 1.01 0.31
N ILE A 6 11.30 1.14 1.59
CA ILE A 6 10.80 2.20 2.47
C ILE A 6 11.24 3.57 1.95
N GLU A 7 12.53 3.75 1.64
CA GLU A 7 13.02 5.03 1.14
C GLU A 7 12.37 5.39 -0.20
N TYR A 8 12.21 4.41 -1.08
CA TYR A 8 11.52 4.62 -2.35
C TYR A 8 10.06 5.04 -2.12
N ALA A 9 9.35 4.35 -1.22
CA ALA A 9 7.97 4.68 -0.89
C ALA A 9 7.83 6.13 -0.38
N LYS A 10 8.77 6.60 0.41
CA LYS A 10 8.75 7.96 0.96
C LYS A 10 8.83 9.04 -0.12
N HIS A 11 9.43 8.74 -1.27
CA HIS A 11 9.48 9.70 -2.37
C HIS A 11 8.11 10.01 -2.97
N PHE A 12 7.12 9.17 -2.71
CA PHE A 12 5.76 9.38 -3.22
C PHE A 12 4.86 10.19 -2.28
N ILE A 13 5.34 10.54 -1.09
CA ILE A 13 4.51 11.34 -0.15
C ILE A 13 4.09 12.64 -0.85
N GLY A 14 2.78 12.92 -0.83
CA GLY A 14 2.20 14.07 -1.49
C GLY A 14 1.75 13.84 -2.93
N VAL A 15 2.09 12.70 -3.53
CA VAL A 15 1.58 12.38 -4.89
C VAL A 15 0.07 12.23 -4.82
N PRO A 16 -0.68 12.89 -5.72
CA PRO A 16 -2.15 12.85 -5.68
C PRO A 16 -2.71 11.44 -5.86
N TYR A 17 -3.82 11.17 -5.16
CA TYR A 17 -4.59 9.97 -5.40
C TYR A 17 -5.22 10.04 -6.80
N GLU A 18 -5.20 8.95 -7.54
CA GLU A 18 -5.88 8.82 -8.81
C GLU A 18 -6.46 7.41 -8.91
N TRP A 19 -7.76 7.31 -9.08
CA TRP A 19 -8.44 6.02 -9.24
C TRP A 19 -7.84 5.24 -10.42
N GLY A 20 -7.40 4.00 -10.18
CA GLY A 20 -6.72 3.19 -11.19
C GLY A 20 -5.27 3.57 -11.47
N GLY A 21 -4.72 4.59 -10.75
CA GLY A 21 -3.37 5.08 -10.98
C GLY A 21 -2.29 4.18 -10.40
N ASP A 22 -1.20 4.03 -11.14
CA ASP A 22 -0.05 3.20 -10.74
C ASP A 22 1.30 3.84 -11.09
N ASN A 23 1.35 5.16 -11.27
CA ASN A 23 2.55 5.87 -11.67
C ASN A 23 2.79 7.12 -10.80
N SER A 24 3.91 7.81 -11.01
CA SER A 24 4.34 8.94 -10.18
C SER A 24 3.46 10.18 -10.32
N GLN A 25 2.54 10.23 -11.27
CA GLN A 25 1.64 11.37 -11.46
C GLN A 25 0.32 11.19 -10.71
N GLY A 26 -0.06 9.96 -10.39
CA GLY A 26 -1.25 9.67 -9.61
C GLY A 26 -1.30 8.20 -9.25
N LEU A 27 -1.69 7.90 -8.02
CA LEU A 27 -1.69 6.55 -7.46
C LEU A 27 -2.97 6.30 -6.70
N ASP A 28 -3.60 5.13 -6.90
CA ASP A 28 -4.57 4.62 -5.94
C ASP A 28 -3.85 3.78 -4.87
N CYS A 29 -4.60 3.19 -3.92
CA CYS A 29 -4.00 2.50 -2.78
C CYS A 29 -3.18 1.28 -3.22
N SER A 30 -3.74 0.43 -4.07
CA SER A 30 -3.03 -0.75 -4.57
C SER A 30 -1.95 -0.39 -5.59
N GLY A 31 -2.17 0.67 -6.37
CA GLY A 31 -1.16 1.19 -7.29
C GLY A 31 0.09 1.64 -6.57
N PHE A 32 -0.05 2.37 -5.47
CA PHE A 32 1.08 2.80 -4.65
C PHE A 32 1.87 1.61 -4.10
N VAL A 33 1.20 0.69 -3.43
CA VAL A 33 1.87 -0.48 -2.85
C VAL A 33 2.52 -1.32 -3.96
N GLY A 34 1.85 -1.46 -5.09
CA GLY A 34 2.38 -2.19 -6.26
C GLY A 34 3.66 -1.59 -6.79
N VAL A 35 3.74 -0.27 -6.94
CA VAL A 35 4.96 0.42 -7.37
C VAL A 35 6.11 0.10 -6.42
N VAL A 36 5.87 0.15 -5.11
CA VAL A 36 6.90 -0.13 -4.11
C VAL A 36 7.38 -1.58 -4.20
N LEU A 37 6.46 -2.54 -4.25
CA LEU A 37 6.82 -3.96 -4.29
C LEU A 37 7.48 -4.36 -5.61
N ARG A 38 7.09 -3.75 -6.73
CA ARG A 38 7.75 -3.98 -8.01
C ARG A 38 9.18 -3.45 -8.01
N SER A 39 9.44 -2.34 -7.33
CA SER A 39 10.76 -1.72 -7.30
C SER A 39 11.84 -2.63 -6.73
N VAL A 40 11.47 -3.58 -5.88
CA VAL A 40 12.39 -4.51 -5.22
C VAL A 40 12.18 -5.96 -5.66
N GLY A 41 11.38 -6.19 -6.70
CA GLY A 41 11.19 -7.52 -7.27
C GLY A 41 10.28 -8.47 -6.49
N ILE A 42 9.58 -7.98 -5.46
CA ILE A 42 8.58 -8.77 -4.72
C ILE A 42 7.35 -9.03 -5.59
N MET A 43 6.97 -8.05 -6.40
CA MET A 43 6.02 -8.23 -7.49
C MET A 43 6.76 -8.11 -8.82
N LYS A 44 6.26 -8.78 -9.84
CA LYS A 44 6.78 -8.68 -11.22
C LYS A 44 6.39 -7.34 -11.81
N ASN A 45 7.22 -6.80 -12.71
CA ASN A 45 6.92 -5.54 -13.39
C ASN A 45 5.61 -5.57 -14.18
N SER A 46 5.18 -6.75 -14.62
CA SER A 46 3.93 -6.94 -15.38
C SER A 46 2.69 -7.08 -14.49
N GLU A 47 2.86 -7.22 -13.17
CA GLU A 47 1.72 -7.38 -12.27
C GLU A 47 1.12 -6.04 -11.89
N ASP A 48 -0.20 -5.93 -12.06
CA ASP A 48 -0.99 -4.78 -11.63
C ASP A 48 -2.19 -5.33 -10.84
N LEU A 49 -2.02 -5.41 -9.53
CA LEU A 49 -2.93 -6.11 -8.65
C LEU A 49 -3.83 -5.14 -7.89
N THR A 50 -5.09 -5.50 -7.74
CA THR A 50 -6.01 -4.83 -6.81
C THR A 50 -5.61 -5.19 -5.37
N SER A 51 -6.19 -4.50 -4.38
CA SER A 51 -5.94 -4.82 -2.96
C SER A 51 -6.35 -6.25 -2.65
N ARG A 52 -7.46 -6.74 -3.20
CA ARG A 52 -7.90 -8.12 -3.02
C ARG A 52 -6.92 -9.11 -3.62
N GLU A 53 -6.45 -8.85 -4.83
CA GLU A 53 -5.49 -9.71 -5.51
C GLU A 53 -4.15 -9.74 -4.77
N MET A 54 -3.72 -8.60 -4.20
CA MET A 54 -2.52 -8.57 -3.34
C MET A 54 -2.68 -9.44 -2.12
N TYR A 55 -3.83 -9.39 -1.47
CA TYR A 55 -4.10 -10.25 -0.33
C TYR A 55 -3.99 -11.71 -0.74
N ASP A 56 -4.61 -12.11 -1.84
CA ASP A 56 -4.56 -13.49 -2.32
C ASP A 56 -3.12 -13.94 -2.62
N LYS A 57 -2.31 -13.04 -3.17
CA LYS A 57 -0.91 -13.33 -3.48
C LYS A 57 -0.06 -13.52 -2.22
N PHE A 58 -0.27 -12.73 -1.19
CA PHE A 58 0.62 -12.67 -0.01
C PHE A 58 0.04 -13.28 1.26
N LYS A 59 -1.16 -13.82 1.23
CA LYS A 59 -1.79 -14.42 2.43
C LYS A 59 -1.02 -15.60 3.01
N TRP A 60 -0.12 -16.20 2.24
CA TRP A 60 0.78 -17.23 2.75
C TRP A 60 1.69 -16.71 3.87
N ALA A 61 1.90 -15.40 3.94
CA ALA A 61 2.78 -14.75 4.92
C ALA A 61 2.00 -13.91 5.93
N LEU A 62 0.80 -14.31 6.29
CA LEU A 62 0.02 -13.63 7.33
C LEU A 62 0.82 -13.55 8.64
N THR A 63 0.76 -12.38 9.29
CA THR A 63 1.44 -12.14 10.56
C THR A 63 0.54 -11.34 11.49
N LEU A 64 0.73 -11.48 12.80
CA LEU A 64 0.06 -10.68 13.82
C LEU A 64 0.93 -9.50 14.28
N LYS A 65 2.19 -9.45 13.83
CA LYS A 65 3.13 -8.40 14.25
C LYS A 65 3.33 -7.40 13.12
N PRO A 66 2.84 -6.16 13.27
CA PRO A 66 3.18 -5.10 12.34
C PRO A 66 4.68 -4.77 12.47
N LYS A 67 5.35 -4.66 11.33
CA LYS A 67 6.77 -4.28 11.26
C LYS A 67 7.07 -3.70 9.88
N LYS A 68 8.17 -2.98 9.77
CA LYS A 68 8.56 -2.35 8.49
C LYS A 68 8.57 -3.37 7.36
N GLY A 69 8.05 -2.97 6.21
CA GLY A 69 7.95 -3.83 5.03
C GLY A 69 6.68 -4.64 4.94
N CYS A 70 5.89 -4.74 6.02
CA CYS A 70 4.60 -5.43 5.97
C CYS A 70 3.58 -4.64 5.14
N VAL A 71 2.60 -5.35 4.63
CA VAL A 71 1.47 -4.78 3.89
C VAL A 71 0.22 -5.00 4.73
N VAL A 72 -0.55 -3.93 4.90
CA VAL A 72 -1.73 -3.92 5.78
C VAL A 72 -2.98 -3.75 4.93
N PHE A 73 -3.97 -4.59 5.19
CA PHE A 73 -5.25 -4.58 4.47
C PHE A 73 -6.36 -4.10 5.39
N TYR A 74 -7.26 -3.29 4.83
CA TYR A 74 -8.40 -2.70 5.51
C TYR A 74 -9.68 -3.01 4.75
N GLY A 75 -10.79 -3.03 5.45
CA GLY A 75 -12.09 -3.30 4.88
C GLY A 75 -13.08 -3.70 5.97
N GLU A 76 -14.27 -4.09 5.57
CA GLU A 76 -15.29 -4.58 6.52
C GLU A 76 -14.89 -5.93 7.12
N SER A 77 -14.25 -6.78 6.31
CA SER A 77 -13.76 -8.09 6.70
C SER A 77 -12.71 -8.56 5.70
N ILE A 78 -12.10 -9.71 6.00
CA ILE A 78 -11.17 -10.35 5.07
C ILE A 78 -11.83 -10.72 3.73
N HIS A 79 -13.16 -10.78 3.69
CA HIS A 79 -13.91 -11.05 2.46
C HIS A 79 -14.29 -9.77 1.71
N LYS A 80 -14.12 -8.60 2.32
CA LYS A 80 -14.45 -7.29 1.76
C LYS A 80 -13.32 -6.31 1.97
N ILE A 81 -12.14 -6.64 1.44
CA ILE A 81 -10.97 -5.78 1.48
C ILE A 81 -11.17 -4.63 0.50
N SER A 82 -10.99 -3.40 0.98
CA SER A 82 -11.21 -2.19 0.20
C SER A 82 -9.99 -1.26 0.15
N HIS A 83 -8.93 -1.53 0.93
CA HIS A 83 -7.79 -0.64 1.04
C HIS A 83 -6.54 -1.41 1.44
N VAL A 84 -5.39 -0.89 1.02
CA VAL A 84 -4.09 -1.49 1.32
C VAL A 84 -3.06 -0.39 1.55
N ALA A 85 -2.10 -0.65 2.42
CA ALA A 85 -1.04 0.28 2.79
C ALA A 85 0.27 -0.45 3.06
N PHE A 86 1.38 0.30 3.09
CA PHE A 86 2.73 -0.23 3.26
C PHE A 86 3.36 0.29 4.55
N MET A 87 3.85 -0.61 5.40
CA MET A 87 4.47 -0.23 6.68
C MET A 87 5.91 0.25 6.48
N VAL A 88 6.21 1.41 7.04
CA VAL A 88 7.56 2.01 6.99
C VAL A 88 8.33 1.83 8.29
N ASP A 89 7.64 1.56 9.38
CA ASP A 89 8.20 1.15 10.66
C ASP A 89 7.17 0.24 11.36
N ASP A 90 7.32 -0.04 12.64
CA ASP A 90 6.42 -0.94 13.37
C ASP A 90 5.09 -0.29 13.78
N ARG A 91 4.88 0.99 13.47
CA ARG A 91 3.68 1.76 13.88
C ARG A 91 3.00 2.51 12.74
N HIS A 92 3.74 2.87 11.69
CA HIS A 92 3.25 3.78 10.66
C HIS A 92 3.20 3.12 9.30
N ILE A 93 2.16 3.49 8.57
CA ILE A 93 2.00 3.14 7.16
C ILE A 93 2.19 4.37 6.29
N LEU A 94 2.53 4.14 5.04
CA LEU A 94 2.27 5.07 3.94
C LEU A 94 1.14 4.48 3.11
N GLU A 95 0.21 5.34 2.71
CA GLU A 95 -0.95 4.94 1.93
C GLU A 95 -1.28 6.03 0.91
N ALA A 96 -1.80 5.63 -0.25
CA ALA A 96 -2.53 6.54 -1.12
C ALA A 96 -3.98 6.53 -0.63
N GLY A 97 -4.38 7.57 0.06
CA GLY A 97 -5.65 7.58 0.76
C GLY A 97 -6.44 8.86 0.56
N GLY A 98 -7.68 8.86 1.09
CA GLY A 98 -8.58 10.00 1.00
C GLY A 98 -9.38 10.07 -0.29
N GLY A 99 -9.12 9.18 -1.27
CA GLY A 99 -9.79 9.16 -2.55
C GLY A 99 -10.76 7.99 -2.72
N ASN A 100 -11.47 7.98 -3.84
CA ASN A 100 -12.43 6.94 -4.20
C ASN A 100 -12.54 6.85 -5.73
N SER A 101 -13.52 6.08 -6.24
CA SER A 101 -13.71 5.89 -7.69
C SER A 101 -14.00 7.16 -8.47
N LYS A 102 -14.35 8.25 -7.80
CA LYS A 102 -14.60 9.55 -8.43
C LYS A 102 -13.36 10.43 -8.47
N THR A 103 -12.26 10.02 -7.83
CA THR A 103 -11.01 10.76 -7.76
C THR A 103 -10.17 10.46 -9.00
N THR A 104 -10.54 11.05 -10.14
CA THR A 104 -9.93 10.76 -11.44
C THR A 104 -9.05 11.88 -11.97
N THR A 105 -9.00 13.02 -11.28
CA THR A 105 -8.16 14.16 -11.66
C THR A 105 -7.42 14.71 -10.44
N ILE A 106 -6.34 15.47 -10.70
CA ILE A 106 -5.58 16.15 -9.65
C ILE A 106 -6.48 17.16 -8.91
N ASP A 107 -7.35 17.86 -9.63
CA ASP A 107 -8.25 18.85 -9.02
C ASP A 107 -9.19 18.19 -8.00
N VAL A 108 -9.78 17.05 -8.34
CA VAL A 108 -10.65 16.31 -7.42
C VAL A 108 -9.84 15.79 -6.23
N ALA A 109 -8.64 15.27 -6.47
CA ALA A 109 -7.76 14.81 -5.38
C ALA A 109 -7.43 15.94 -4.41
N ASP A 110 -7.13 17.13 -4.92
CA ASP A 110 -6.84 18.30 -4.10
C ASP A 110 -8.05 18.70 -3.25
N GLU A 111 -9.25 18.71 -3.83
CA GLU A 111 -10.49 19.00 -3.11
C GLU A 111 -10.74 18.01 -1.97
N GLN A 112 -10.43 16.74 -2.19
CA GLN A 112 -10.61 15.65 -1.21
C GLN A 112 -9.43 15.52 -0.26
N ASN A 113 -8.35 16.26 -0.46
CA ASN A 113 -7.09 16.08 0.26
C ASN A 113 -6.59 14.63 0.14
N ALA A 114 -6.72 14.06 -1.05
CA ALA A 114 -6.39 12.67 -1.35
C ALA A 114 -4.97 12.58 -1.94
N MET A 115 -4.08 11.90 -1.24
CA MET A 115 -2.67 11.79 -1.62
C MET A 115 -1.99 10.64 -0.90
N VAL A 116 -0.76 10.34 -1.30
CA VAL A 116 0.11 9.46 -0.52
C VAL A 116 0.51 10.20 0.76
N ARG A 117 0.27 9.55 1.90
CA ARG A 117 0.47 10.15 3.21
C ARG A 117 0.81 9.11 4.28
N ALA A 118 1.40 9.59 5.38
CA ALA A 118 1.69 8.73 6.52
C ALA A 118 0.53 8.72 7.52
N ARG A 119 0.25 7.55 8.10
CA ARG A 119 -0.76 7.37 9.15
C ARG A 119 -0.30 6.30 10.13
N PRO A 120 -0.81 6.28 11.38
CA PRO A 120 -0.65 5.09 12.23
C PRO A 120 -1.36 3.90 11.56
N PHE A 121 -0.75 2.70 11.61
CA PHE A 121 -1.35 1.54 10.95
C PHE A 121 -2.73 1.19 11.50
N ASN A 122 -2.99 1.52 12.75
CA ASN A 122 -4.25 1.20 13.42
C ASN A 122 -5.24 2.37 13.47
N TYR A 123 -5.09 3.37 12.60
CA TYR A 123 -6.09 4.44 12.47
C TYR A 123 -7.46 3.89 12.04
N ARG A 124 -7.45 2.74 11.37
CA ARG A 124 -8.59 1.86 11.13
C ARG A 124 -8.20 0.49 11.63
N PHE A 125 -9.17 -0.36 11.97
CA PHE A 125 -8.88 -1.72 12.36
C PHE A 125 -8.40 -2.52 11.15
N PRO A 126 -7.15 -3.05 11.16
CA PRO A 126 -6.65 -3.84 10.04
C PRO A 126 -7.35 -5.21 10.00
N VAL A 127 -7.76 -5.65 8.80
CA VAL A 127 -8.35 -6.98 8.65
C VAL A 127 -7.30 -8.06 8.42
N ALA A 128 -6.11 -7.67 7.93
CA ALA A 128 -4.99 -8.58 7.74
C ALA A 128 -3.69 -7.80 7.64
N ILE A 129 -2.59 -8.42 8.08
CA ILE A 129 -1.23 -7.93 7.89
C ILE A 129 -0.44 -9.09 7.30
N VAL A 130 0.29 -8.84 6.21
CA VAL A 130 1.14 -9.83 5.56
C VAL A 130 2.58 -9.34 5.50
N ASP A 131 3.53 -10.26 5.44
CA ASP A 131 4.95 -9.94 5.33
C ASP A 131 5.51 -10.46 4.01
N PRO A 132 5.42 -9.68 2.91
CA PRO A 132 5.92 -10.15 1.61
C PRO A 132 7.44 -10.33 1.58
N PHE A 133 8.15 -9.81 2.58
CA PHE A 133 9.60 -9.94 2.73
C PHE A 133 10.00 -11.06 3.70
N TYR A 134 9.09 -11.94 4.06
CA TYR A 134 9.35 -12.96 5.08
C TYR A 134 10.64 -13.76 4.81
N ASN A 135 10.83 -14.19 3.57
CA ASN A 135 12.00 -14.98 3.21
C ASN A 135 13.29 -14.16 3.22
N GLU A 136 13.22 -12.88 2.89
CA GLU A 136 14.36 -11.95 2.85
C GLU A 136 14.82 -11.54 4.26
N ARG A 137 13.92 -11.58 5.25
CA ARG A 137 14.27 -11.23 6.64
C ARG A 137 15.16 -12.26 7.31
N LYS A 138 15.30 -13.44 6.74
CA LYS A 138 16.15 -14.51 7.29
C LYS A 138 17.62 -14.29 7.05
N GLU A 139 17.99 -13.32 6.26
CA GLU A 139 19.38 -12.97 6.00
C GLU A 139 20.05 -12.31 7.25
#